data_f0eb16c8d641a6fc4263a56129183675
#
_entry.id   f0eb16c8d641a6fc4263a56129183675
#
_cell.length_a   1.000
_cell.length_b   1.000
_cell.length_c   1.000
_cell.angle_alpha   90.00
_cell.angle_beta   90.00
_cell.angle_gamma   90.00
#
_symmetry.space_group_name_H-M   'P 1'
#
loop_
_entity.id
_entity.type
_entity.pdbx_description
1 polymer ?
#
loop_
_entity_poly.entity_id
_entity_poly.type
_entity_poly.pdbx_seq_one_letter_code
_entity_poly.pdbx_strand_id
1 'polypeptide(L)'
;MILQKANKGKSNREIASLLGKVPQTIHTEIKRRTVRQCLGKGRFKEVYSADYAQQSYENNRKRSVRKLSVTKELKEKILHYHNQKFSPEMMVMAKGVNVGISTIYYWIHHGKLGLSKQDLLYPRKGKALKKQASINFKPAGQSIAQRPEAINLRLENGHYEIDTVLLTRAKNYCLLVLTDRKSRHQIIRLIPNKSAEVVNQALKLILKQHKILSITADNGTEFNRLFDVFSEEHIYYAHPYASWERGTNENHNRLIRRWLPKGTKKMTPKEVAFIEKWINNYPKKCLDYKSPREDFWMANLNLKFS
;
A
#
# COMPACT_ATOMS: atom_id res chain seq x y z
N MET A 1 3.73 -20.25 47.62
CA MET A 1 3.75 -19.40 48.83
C MET A 1 2.35 -19.22 49.43
N ILE A 2 1.30 -18.81 48.69
CA ILE A 2 -0.06 -18.70 49.26
C ILE A 2 -0.56 -20.03 49.78
N LEU A 3 -0.40 -21.11 49.06
CA LEU A 3 -0.78 -22.46 49.46
C LEU A 3 -0.19 -22.86 50.84
N GLN A 4 1.12 -22.68 50.97
CA GLN A 4 1.82 -23.08 52.23
C GLN A 4 1.40 -22.23 53.42
N LYS A 5 1.08 -20.95 53.21
CA LYS A 5 0.74 -19.99 54.26
C LYS A 5 -0.75 -20.01 54.61
N ALA A 6 -1.65 -20.15 53.62
CA ALA A 6 -3.08 -20.29 53.85
C ALA A 6 -3.42 -21.61 54.58
N ASN A 7 -2.80 -22.72 54.17
CA ASN A 7 -3.02 -24.01 54.76
C ASN A 7 -2.39 -24.16 56.18
N LYS A 8 -1.49 -23.24 56.57
CA LYS A 8 -0.92 -23.17 57.94
C LYS A 8 -1.73 -22.21 58.85
N GLY A 9 -2.92 -21.81 58.46
CA GLY A 9 -3.81 -20.98 59.30
C GLY A 9 -3.39 -19.51 59.45
N LYS A 10 -2.49 -18.98 58.59
CA LYS A 10 -2.13 -17.56 58.60
C LYS A 10 -3.27 -16.70 58.07
N SER A 11 -3.46 -15.53 58.66
CA SER A 11 -4.48 -14.58 58.23
C SER A 11 -4.16 -13.98 56.86
N ASN A 12 -5.21 -13.55 56.15
CA ASN A 12 -5.06 -12.89 54.87
C ASN A 12 -4.16 -11.62 54.91
N ARG A 13 -4.15 -10.91 56.06
CA ARG A 13 -3.31 -9.74 56.29
C ARG A 13 -1.82 -10.14 56.37
N GLU A 14 -1.51 -11.18 57.11
CA GLU A 14 -0.14 -11.70 57.24
C GLU A 14 0.39 -12.23 55.90
N ILE A 15 -0.45 -12.93 55.15
CA ILE A 15 -0.09 -13.44 53.82
C ILE A 15 0.15 -12.28 52.88
N ALA A 16 -0.70 -11.25 52.92
CA ALA A 16 -0.59 -10.06 52.08
C ALA A 16 0.69 -9.30 52.36
N SER A 17 1.01 -9.07 53.64
CA SER A 17 2.27 -8.41 54.09
C SER A 17 3.49 -9.16 53.57
N LEU A 18 3.52 -10.48 53.71
CA LEU A 18 4.64 -11.31 53.26
C LEU A 18 4.83 -11.37 51.74
N LEU A 19 3.76 -11.08 50.97
CA LEU A 19 3.78 -11.12 49.52
C LEU A 19 3.80 -9.74 48.87
N GLY A 20 3.78 -8.67 49.67
CA GLY A 20 3.70 -7.29 49.14
C GLY A 20 2.40 -7.03 48.34
N LYS A 21 1.27 -7.63 48.79
CA LYS A 21 -0.04 -7.50 48.13
C LYS A 21 -1.07 -6.90 49.08
N VAL A 22 -2.18 -6.40 48.51
CA VAL A 22 -3.30 -5.90 49.31
C VAL A 22 -4.07 -7.09 49.91
N PRO A 23 -4.51 -7.05 51.19
CA PRO A 23 -5.25 -8.13 51.84
C PRO A 23 -6.50 -8.60 51.09
N GLN A 24 -7.21 -7.67 50.42
CA GLN A 24 -8.37 -7.96 49.61
C GLN A 24 -8.02 -8.87 48.39
N THR A 25 -6.83 -8.68 47.79
CA THR A 25 -6.37 -9.53 46.69
C THR A 25 -6.16 -10.97 47.18
N ILE A 26 -5.58 -11.15 48.37
CA ILE A 26 -5.37 -12.48 48.97
C ILE A 26 -6.71 -13.11 49.32
N HIS A 27 -7.62 -12.37 49.94
CA HIS A 27 -8.97 -12.88 50.25
C HIS A 27 -9.71 -13.37 48.98
N THR A 28 -9.72 -12.55 47.94
CA THR A 28 -10.36 -12.86 46.68
C THR A 28 -9.73 -14.08 46.01
N GLU A 29 -8.43 -14.21 46.05
CA GLU A 29 -7.71 -15.37 45.50
C GLU A 29 -8.04 -16.64 46.25
N ILE A 30 -7.98 -16.64 47.62
CA ILE A 30 -8.28 -17.80 48.41
C ILE A 30 -9.76 -18.20 48.24
N LYS A 31 -10.69 -17.27 48.32
CA LYS A 31 -12.14 -17.53 48.16
C LYS A 31 -12.47 -18.17 46.81
N ARG A 32 -11.84 -17.70 45.76
CA ARG A 32 -12.11 -18.19 44.37
C ARG A 32 -11.46 -19.54 44.08
N ARG A 33 -10.45 -19.97 44.83
CA ARG A 33 -9.57 -21.09 44.53
C ARG A 33 -9.54 -22.16 45.61
N THR A 34 -10.44 -22.06 46.57
CA THR A 34 -10.66 -23.12 47.59
C THR A 34 -11.51 -24.22 47.00
N VAL A 35 -11.07 -25.45 47.15
CA VAL A 35 -11.75 -26.67 46.71
C VAL A 35 -12.06 -27.57 47.88
N ARG A 36 -13.17 -28.27 47.81
CA ARG A 36 -13.61 -29.25 48.82
C ARG A 36 -12.86 -30.56 48.59
N GLN A 37 -11.92 -30.87 49.45
CA GLN A 37 -11.11 -32.08 49.39
C GLN A 37 -11.68 -33.15 50.34
N CYS A 38 -11.86 -34.39 49.85
CA CYS A 38 -12.25 -35.51 50.67
C CYS A 38 -11.04 -36.05 51.45
N LEU A 39 -11.17 -36.15 52.78
CA LEU A 39 -10.16 -36.70 53.67
C LEU A 39 -10.38 -38.18 54.00
N GLY A 40 -11.34 -38.87 53.37
CA GLY A 40 -11.76 -40.21 53.68
C GLY A 40 -12.90 -40.28 54.71
N LYS A 41 -13.59 -41.45 54.80
CA LYS A 41 -14.71 -41.70 55.73
C LYS A 41 -15.79 -40.62 55.75
N GLY A 42 -16.09 -39.99 54.56
CA GLY A 42 -17.12 -38.96 54.43
C GLY A 42 -16.73 -37.57 54.98
N ARG A 43 -15.49 -37.38 55.45
CA ARG A 43 -14.99 -36.06 55.93
C ARG A 43 -14.46 -35.20 54.77
N PHE A 44 -14.81 -33.94 54.76
CA PHE A 44 -14.39 -33.00 53.76
C PHE A 44 -13.72 -31.78 54.42
N LYS A 45 -12.74 -31.21 53.76
CA LYS A 45 -12.07 -29.96 54.20
C LYS A 45 -11.93 -29.03 53.00
N GLU A 46 -12.18 -27.77 53.20
CA GLU A 46 -11.89 -26.74 52.19
C GLU A 46 -10.41 -26.38 52.24
N VAL A 47 -9.74 -26.54 51.10
CA VAL A 47 -8.31 -26.32 50.99
C VAL A 47 -8.05 -25.48 49.74
N TYR A 48 -7.22 -24.44 49.89
CA TYR A 48 -6.75 -23.67 48.74
C TYR A 48 -5.86 -24.56 47.84
N SER A 49 -6.17 -24.62 46.54
CA SER A 49 -5.40 -25.39 45.56
C SER A 49 -4.73 -24.42 44.58
N ALA A 50 -3.41 -24.42 44.53
CA ALA A 50 -2.62 -23.61 43.60
C ALA A 50 -2.84 -24.06 42.16
N ASP A 51 -2.95 -25.36 41.90
CA ASP A 51 -3.19 -25.93 40.57
C ASP A 51 -4.55 -25.52 40.03
N TYR A 52 -5.59 -25.62 40.88
CA TYR A 52 -6.93 -25.14 40.51
C TYR A 52 -6.94 -23.61 40.28
N ALA A 53 -6.18 -22.85 41.06
CA ALA A 53 -6.00 -21.41 40.88
C ALA A 53 -5.39 -21.13 39.50
N GLN A 54 -4.31 -21.81 39.14
CA GLN A 54 -3.62 -21.65 37.87
C GLN A 54 -4.54 -22.06 36.69
N GLN A 55 -5.15 -23.22 36.76
CA GLN A 55 -6.05 -23.72 35.72
C GLN A 55 -7.25 -22.77 35.48
N SER A 56 -7.83 -22.26 36.58
CA SER A 56 -8.93 -21.29 36.49
C SER A 56 -8.48 -19.95 35.88
N TYR A 57 -7.27 -19.48 36.24
CA TYR A 57 -6.67 -18.30 35.62
C TYR A 57 -6.48 -18.50 34.10
N GLU A 58 -5.89 -19.60 33.70
CA GLU A 58 -5.67 -19.94 32.30
C GLU A 58 -7.00 -20.06 31.52
N ASN A 59 -8.01 -20.70 32.09
CA ASN A 59 -9.33 -20.82 31.49
C ASN A 59 -10.02 -19.45 31.32
N ASN A 60 -9.93 -18.58 32.32
CA ASN A 60 -10.47 -17.23 32.25
C ASN A 60 -9.72 -16.40 31.20
N ARG A 61 -8.40 -16.55 31.11
CA ARG A 61 -7.57 -15.88 30.11
C ARG A 61 -7.90 -16.34 28.69
N LYS A 62 -8.12 -17.66 28.48
CA LYS A 62 -8.62 -18.20 27.19
C LYS A 62 -9.95 -17.60 26.76
N ARG A 63 -10.85 -17.33 27.71
CA ARG A 63 -12.16 -16.67 27.45
C ARG A 63 -12.03 -15.17 27.17
N SER A 64 -11.07 -14.49 27.81
CA SER A 64 -10.86 -13.05 27.66
C SER A 64 -10.09 -12.67 26.40
N VAL A 65 -9.38 -13.63 25.76
CA VAL A 65 -8.73 -13.39 24.46
C VAL A 65 -9.81 -13.31 23.40
N ARG A 66 -9.93 -12.15 22.74
CA ARG A 66 -10.80 -11.99 21.56
C ARG A 66 -10.46 -13.09 20.55
N LYS A 67 -11.44 -13.90 20.19
CA LYS A 67 -11.30 -14.87 19.10
C LYS A 67 -10.77 -14.14 17.86
N LEU A 68 -9.81 -14.76 17.18
CA LEU A 68 -9.29 -14.23 15.93
C LEU A 68 -10.46 -13.99 14.96
N SER A 69 -10.66 -12.76 14.57
CA SER A 69 -11.72 -12.36 13.63
C SER A 69 -11.38 -12.72 12.17
N VAL A 70 -10.31 -13.48 11.92
CA VAL A 70 -9.93 -13.97 10.60
C VAL A 70 -10.73 -15.23 10.28
N THR A 71 -11.85 -15.09 9.58
CA THR A 71 -12.55 -16.23 9.00
C THR A 71 -11.80 -16.74 7.77
N LYS A 72 -12.05 -18.01 7.39
CA LYS A 72 -11.45 -18.62 6.20
C LYS A 72 -11.78 -17.80 4.94
N GLU A 73 -13.04 -17.46 4.76
CA GLU A 73 -13.53 -16.66 3.62
C GLU A 73 -12.85 -15.30 3.54
N LEU A 74 -12.74 -14.60 4.68
CA LEU A 74 -12.10 -13.29 4.74
C LEU A 74 -10.61 -13.37 4.41
N LYS A 75 -9.92 -14.40 4.89
CA LYS A 75 -8.53 -14.68 4.55
C LYS A 75 -8.37 -14.91 3.05
N GLU A 76 -9.19 -15.76 2.46
CA GLU A 76 -9.17 -16.07 1.02
C GLU A 76 -9.44 -14.80 0.19
N LYS A 77 -10.42 -13.98 0.58
CA LYS A 77 -10.72 -12.71 -0.08
C LYS A 77 -9.55 -11.74 -0.04
N ILE A 78 -8.87 -11.61 1.12
CA ILE A 78 -7.69 -10.74 1.25
C ILE A 78 -6.53 -11.26 0.39
N LEU A 79 -6.26 -12.56 0.43
CA LEU A 79 -5.19 -13.18 -0.37
C LEU A 79 -5.46 -13.04 -1.87
N HIS A 80 -6.71 -13.21 -2.31
CA HIS A 80 -7.11 -13.01 -3.70
C HIS A 80 -6.75 -11.60 -4.19
N TYR A 81 -7.12 -10.54 -3.45
CA TYR A 81 -6.78 -9.17 -3.83
C TYR A 81 -5.29 -8.85 -3.66
N HIS A 82 -4.62 -9.45 -2.67
CA HIS A 82 -3.18 -9.31 -2.50
C HIS A 82 -2.42 -9.84 -3.73
N ASN A 83 -2.81 -11.01 -4.25
CA ASN A 83 -2.22 -11.59 -5.46
C ASN A 83 -2.46 -10.71 -6.68
N GLN A 84 -3.58 -10.01 -6.75
CA GLN A 84 -3.87 -8.99 -7.77
C GLN A 84 -3.15 -7.65 -7.51
N LYS A 85 -2.21 -7.59 -6.57
CA LYS A 85 -1.42 -6.40 -6.23
C LYS A 85 -2.22 -5.21 -5.68
N PHE A 86 -3.38 -5.46 -5.06
CA PHE A 86 -4.11 -4.43 -4.32
C PHE A 86 -3.46 -4.13 -2.97
N SER A 87 -3.45 -2.86 -2.57
CA SER A 87 -3.05 -2.48 -1.21
C SER A 87 -4.17 -2.75 -0.21
N PRO A 88 -3.87 -2.95 1.09
CA PRO A 88 -4.90 -3.10 2.12
C PRO A 88 -5.95 -1.97 2.12
N GLU A 89 -5.53 -0.73 1.86
CA GLU A 89 -6.45 0.40 1.73
C GLU A 89 -7.45 0.19 0.58
N MET A 90 -6.99 -0.22 -0.61
CA MET A 90 -7.87 -0.46 -1.75
C MET A 90 -8.77 -1.69 -1.56
N MET A 91 -8.29 -2.70 -0.82
CA MET A 91 -9.11 -3.87 -0.47
C MET A 91 -10.32 -3.47 0.37
N VAL A 92 -10.12 -2.58 1.35
CA VAL A 92 -11.18 -2.11 2.24
C VAL A 92 -12.09 -1.12 1.52
N MET A 93 -11.51 -0.06 0.96
CA MET A 93 -12.27 1.09 0.46
C MET A 93 -12.97 0.83 -0.89
N ALA A 94 -12.39 -0.02 -1.75
CA ALA A 94 -12.90 -0.22 -3.11
C ALA A 94 -13.37 -1.65 -3.39
N LYS A 95 -12.98 -2.66 -2.59
CA LYS A 95 -13.31 -4.07 -2.83
C LYS A 95 -14.18 -4.71 -1.75
N GLY A 96 -14.69 -3.89 -0.82
CA GLY A 96 -15.65 -4.34 0.19
C GLY A 96 -15.09 -5.42 1.13
N VAL A 97 -13.81 -5.32 1.50
CA VAL A 97 -13.24 -6.14 2.58
C VAL A 97 -13.63 -5.49 3.91
N ASN A 98 -14.56 -6.11 4.62
CA ASN A 98 -15.17 -5.54 5.83
C ASN A 98 -14.31 -5.73 7.08
N VAL A 99 -13.13 -5.08 7.10
CA VAL A 99 -12.24 -4.98 8.27
C VAL A 99 -11.44 -3.68 8.21
N GLY A 100 -10.91 -3.23 9.34
CA GLY A 100 -10.06 -2.05 9.38
C GLY A 100 -8.75 -2.25 8.61
N ILE A 101 -8.28 -1.21 7.91
CA ILE A 101 -7.00 -1.23 7.18
C ILE A 101 -5.85 -1.62 8.11
N SER A 102 -5.80 -1.03 9.31
CA SER A 102 -4.78 -1.34 10.33
C SER A 102 -4.82 -2.81 10.78
N THR A 103 -6.02 -3.43 10.77
CA THR A 103 -6.19 -4.84 11.12
C THR A 103 -5.55 -5.75 10.08
N ILE A 104 -5.67 -5.43 8.78
CA ILE A 104 -5.01 -6.20 7.71
C ILE A 104 -3.49 -6.10 7.87
N TYR A 105 -2.95 -4.90 8.09
CA TYR A 105 -1.52 -4.73 8.36
C TYR A 105 -1.07 -5.50 9.60
N TYR A 106 -1.83 -5.45 10.69
CA TYR A 106 -1.56 -6.22 11.90
C TYR A 106 -1.49 -7.73 11.59
N TRP A 107 -2.43 -8.26 10.82
CA TRP A 107 -2.43 -9.68 10.45
C TRP A 107 -1.25 -10.08 9.57
N ILE A 108 -0.83 -9.22 8.63
CA ILE A 108 0.37 -9.43 7.81
C ILE A 108 1.61 -9.44 8.72
N HIS A 109 1.75 -8.44 9.59
CA HIS A 109 2.90 -8.31 10.48
C HIS A 109 3.05 -9.49 11.47
N HIS A 110 1.95 -10.14 11.83
CA HIS A 110 1.92 -11.29 12.74
C HIS A 110 1.75 -12.65 12.01
N GLY A 111 1.90 -12.68 10.70
CA GLY A 111 1.84 -13.91 9.88
C GLY A 111 0.47 -14.61 9.85
N LYS A 112 -0.61 -13.96 10.33
CA LYS A 112 -1.96 -14.59 10.45
C LYS A 112 -2.59 -14.91 9.10
N LEU A 113 -2.18 -14.22 8.07
CA LEU A 113 -2.63 -14.45 6.68
C LEU A 113 -1.73 -15.39 5.91
N GLY A 114 -0.59 -15.82 6.48
CA GLY A 114 0.46 -16.53 5.75
C GLY A 114 1.32 -15.60 4.88
N LEU A 115 1.20 -14.29 5.10
CA LEU A 115 2.02 -13.25 4.48
C LEU A 115 3.00 -12.67 5.50
N SER A 116 4.12 -12.17 5.03
CA SER A 116 5.17 -11.52 5.81
C SER A 116 5.30 -10.03 5.47
N LYS A 117 6.12 -9.31 6.22
CA LYS A 117 6.44 -7.89 5.91
C LYS A 117 7.08 -7.70 4.54
N GLN A 118 7.76 -8.73 4.02
CA GLN A 118 8.43 -8.70 2.72
C GLN A 118 7.43 -8.77 1.55
N ASP A 119 6.25 -9.37 1.80
CA ASP A 119 5.17 -9.50 0.81
C ASP A 119 4.36 -8.21 0.64
N LEU A 120 4.63 -7.18 1.47
CA LEU A 120 4.02 -5.88 1.29
C LEU A 120 4.44 -5.26 -0.05
N LEU A 121 3.51 -4.59 -0.72
CA LEU A 121 3.74 -3.94 -2.02
C LEU A 121 4.90 -2.92 -1.99
N TYR A 122 5.14 -2.32 -0.84
CA TYR A 122 6.21 -1.35 -0.59
C TYR A 122 6.90 -1.66 0.73
N PRO A 123 7.73 -2.72 0.80
CA PRO A 123 8.49 -3.02 2.00
C PRO A 123 9.46 -1.87 2.29
N ARG A 124 9.59 -1.50 3.57
CA ARG A 124 10.53 -0.45 3.98
C ARG A 124 11.96 -0.89 3.67
N LYS A 125 12.64 -0.11 2.84
CA LYS A 125 14.08 -0.22 2.59
C LYS A 125 14.80 0.82 3.43
N GLY A 126 16.05 0.54 3.84
CA GLY A 126 16.90 1.51 4.51
C GLY A 126 17.05 2.82 3.72
N LYS A 127 17.48 3.90 4.37
CA LYS A 127 17.70 5.19 3.71
C LYS A 127 18.77 5.05 2.61
N ALA A 128 18.42 5.39 1.39
CA ALA A 128 19.39 5.51 0.31
C ALA A 128 20.20 6.82 0.49
N LEU A 129 21.50 6.75 0.23
CA LEU A 129 22.33 7.95 0.16
C LEU A 129 21.84 8.87 -0.96
N LYS A 130 21.67 10.15 -0.63
CA LYS A 130 21.30 11.18 -1.60
C LYS A 130 22.48 11.37 -2.56
N LYS A 131 22.27 11.21 -3.85
CA LYS A 131 23.24 11.57 -4.88
C LYS A 131 23.24 13.10 -5.06
N GLN A 132 24.42 13.69 -5.13
CA GLN A 132 24.55 15.11 -5.50
C GLN A 132 24.11 15.33 -6.95
N ALA A 133 23.51 16.47 -7.19
CA ALA A 133 23.02 16.88 -8.48
C ALA A 133 24.17 17.36 -9.39
N SER A 134 24.08 17.13 -10.70
CA SER A 134 24.99 17.71 -11.69
C SER A 134 24.66 19.21 -11.89
N ILE A 135 25.69 20.04 -12.01
CA ILE A 135 25.58 21.50 -12.07
C ILE A 135 25.24 21.98 -13.49
N ASN A 136 25.54 21.20 -14.52
CA ASN A 136 25.33 21.59 -15.92
C ASN A 136 23.94 21.17 -16.41
N PHE A 137 23.05 22.15 -16.51
CA PHE A 137 21.70 21.96 -17.01
C PHE A 137 21.36 23.00 -18.09
N LYS A 138 20.86 22.54 -19.25
CA LYS A 138 20.21 23.37 -20.27
C LYS A 138 18.73 22.99 -20.34
N PRO A 139 17.77 23.92 -20.19
CA PRO A 139 16.35 23.64 -20.38
C PRO A 139 16.08 23.21 -21.82
N ALA A 140 15.24 22.18 -22.01
CA ALA A 140 14.93 21.66 -23.33
C ALA A 140 13.87 22.50 -24.08
N GLY A 141 13.17 23.41 -23.40
CA GLY A 141 12.12 24.26 -23.95
C GLY A 141 11.38 25.06 -22.88
N GLN A 142 10.06 25.24 -23.05
CA GLN A 142 9.24 26.08 -22.17
C GLN A 142 9.20 25.54 -20.74
N SER A 143 9.42 26.39 -19.74
CA SER A 143 9.41 26.00 -18.33
C SER A 143 8.02 25.63 -17.85
N ILE A 144 7.94 24.65 -16.94
CA ILE A 144 6.70 24.28 -16.22
C ILE A 144 6.07 25.47 -15.47
N ALA A 145 6.86 26.49 -15.12
CA ALA A 145 6.36 27.72 -14.49
C ALA A 145 5.44 28.55 -15.42
N GLN A 146 5.57 28.38 -16.74
CA GLN A 146 4.74 29.03 -17.74
C GLN A 146 3.44 28.25 -18.05
N ARG A 147 3.28 27.09 -17.44
CA ARG A 147 2.09 26.26 -17.65
C ARG A 147 0.85 26.93 -17.06
N PRO A 148 -0.26 27.07 -17.83
CA PRO A 148 -1.51 27.65 -17.37
C PRO A 148 -2.02 27.07 -16.06
N GLU A 149 -2.60 27.91 -15.21
CA GLU A 149 -3.09 27.49 -13.89
C GLU A 149 -4.21 26.44 -14.00
N ALA A 150 -5.07 26.51 -15.01
CA ALA A 150 -6.11 25.52 -15.27
C ALA A 150 -5.53 24.08 -15.40
N ILE A 151 -4.34 23.94 -16.01
CA ILE A 151 -3.63 22.66 -16.11
C ILE A 151 -3.09 22.24 -14.73
N ASN A 152 -2.62 23.19 -13.92
CA ASN A 152 -2.13 22.92 -12.56
C ASN A 152 -3.27 22.45 -11.65
N LEU A 153 -4.44 23.06 -11.76
CA LEU A 153 -5.66 22.71 -11.03
C LEU A 153 -6.34 21.42 -11.53
N ARG A 154 -5.87 20.86 -12.67
CA ARG A 154 -6.37 19.58 -13.22
C ARG A 154 -7.86 19.62 -13.55
N LEU A 155 -8.33 20.69 -14.14
CA LEU A 155 -9.76 20.92 -14.39
C LEU A 155 -10.30 20.06 -15.53
N GLU A 156 -9.45 19.73 -16.52
CA GLU A 156 -9.85 18.95 -17.70
C GLU A 156 -8.89 17.80 -18.01
N ASN A 157 -9.36 16.82 -18.79
CA ASN A 157 -8.56 15.73 -19.32
C ASN A 157 -7.78 16.17 -20.57
N GLY A 158 -6.71 15.43 -20.89
CA GLY A 158 -5.90 15.69 -22.08
C GLY A 158 -4.54 16.31 -21.78
N HIS A 159 -4.26 16.66 -20.54
CA HIS A 159 -2.97 17.17 -20.10
C HIS A 159 -2.13 16.04 -19.50
N TYR A 160 -1.12 15.59 -20.24
CA TYR A 160 -0.34 14.40 -19.89
C TYR A 160 1.04 14.73 -19.33
N GLU A 161 1.45 13.96 -18.34
CA GLU A 161 2.85 13.86 -17.92
C GLU A 161 3.48 12.67 -18.63
N ILE A 162 4.58 12.90 -19.38
CA ILE A 162 5.33 11.87 -20.10
C ILE A 162 6.56 11.42 -19.30
N ASP A 163 6.87 10.12 -19.33
CA ASP A 163 8.04 9.56 -18.66
C ASP A 163 8.49 8.27 -19.33
N THR A 164 9.72 7.84 -19.04
CA THR A 164 10.24 6.53 -19.47
C THR A 164 10.55 5.64 -18.28
N VAL A 165 10.12 4.39 -18.32
CA VAL A 165 10.39 3.40 -17.28
C VAL A 165 11.38 2.36 -17.80
N LEU A 166 12.64 2.48 -17.41
CA LEU A 166 13.69 1.51 -17.75
C LEU A 166 13.45 0.21 -16.99
N LEU A 167 13.44 -0.91 -17.69
CA LEU A 167 13.27 -2.24 -17.12
C LEU A 167 14.58 -2.80 -16.57
N THR A 168 15.67 -2.68 -17.34
CA THR A 168 17.03 -3.05 -16.94
C THR A 168 18.01 -1.92 -17.26
N ARG A 169 19.26 -2.02 -16.73
CA ARG A 169 20.34 -1.11 -17.11
C ARG A 169 20.96 -1.45 -18.49
N ALA A 170 20.72 -2.66 -19.00
CA ALA A 170 21.10 -3.02 -20.36
C ALA A 170 20.30 -2.17 -21.36
N LYS A 171 20.82 -1.91 -22.56
CA LYS A 171 20.19 -1.11 -23.63
C LYS A 171 18.92 -1.79 -24.22
N ASN A 172 18.13 -2.41 -23.37
CA ASN A 172 16.95 -3.17 -23.74
C ASN A 172 15.70 -2.30 -23.62
N TYR A 173 14.57 -2.88 -23.99
CA TYR A 173 13.25 -2.27 -23.96
C TYR A 173 12.98 -1.41 -22.72
N CYS A 174 12.34 -0.27 -22.95
CA CYS A 174 11.76 0.56 -21.90
C CYS A 174 10.29 0.81 -22.20
N LEU A 175 9.57 1.32 -21.22
CA LEU A 175 8.18 1.74 -21.39
C LEU A 175 8.14 3.25 -21.55
N LEU A 176 7.45 3.71 -22.58
CA LEU A 176 6.96 5.08 -22.68
C LEU A 176 5.63 5.14 -21.95
N VAL A 177 5.49 6.06 -21.00
CA VAL A 177 4.31 6.20 -20.15
C VAL A 177 3.80 7.62 -20.26
N LEU A 178 2.52 7.78 -20.58
CA LEU A 178 1.81 9.04 -20.50
C LEU A 178 0.73 8.91 -19.44
N THR A 179 0.67 9.86 -18.51
CA THR A 179 -0.31 9.86 -17.42
C THR A 179 -1.15 11.13 -17.51
N ASP A 180 -2.44 11.02 -17.72
CA ASP A 180 -3.37 12.15 -17.65
C ASP A 180 -3.41 12.73 -16.24
N ARG A 181 -3.33 14.06 -16.15
CA ARG A 181 -3.19 14.75 -14.86
C ARG A 181 -4.47 14.78 -14.05
N LYS A 182 -5.64 14.78 -14.68
CA LYS A 182 -6.95 14.80 -14.03
C LYS A 182 -7.39 13.38 -13.70
N SER A 183 -7.70 12.58 -14.70
CA SER A 183 -8.26 11.23 -14.56
C SER A 183 -7.25 10.17 -14.09
N ARG A 184 -5.96 10.47 -14.11
CA ARG A 184 -4.89 9.49 -13.83
C ARG A 184 -4.85 8.34 -14.82
N HIS A 185 -5.54 8.46 -15.96
CA HIS A 185 -5.51 7.46 -17.01
C HIS A 185 -4.11 7.35 -17.59
N GLN A 186 -3.65 6.12 -17.82
CA GLN A 186 -2.32 5.85 -18.36
C GLN A 186 -2.38 5.24 -19.76
N ILE A 187 -1.46 5.70 -20.60
CA ILE A 187 -1.12 5.09 -21.88
C ILE A 187 0.30 4.57 -21.74
N ILE A 188 0.51 3.27 -21.96
CA ILE A 188 1.82 2.63 -21.81
C ILE A 188 2.19 1.95 -23.10
N ARG A 189 3.37 2.23 -23.65
CA ARG A 189 3.89 1.61 -24.86
C ARG A 189 5.28 1.02 -24.64
N LEU A 190 5.47 -0.19 -25.12
CA LEU A 190 6.79 -0.81 -25.15
C LEU A 190 7.60 -0.21 -26.29
N ILE A 191 8.78 0.32 -25.98
CA ILE A 191 9.68 0.89 -26.97
C ILE A 191 11.07 0.24 -26.87
N PRO A 192 11.79 0.08 -28.01
CA PRO A 192 13.04 -0.68 -28.05
C PRO A 192 14.20 -0.01 -27.30
N ASN A 193 14.19 1.32 -27.20
CA ASN A 193 15.15 2.09 -26.44
C ASN A 193 14.57 3.47 -26.09
N LYS A 194 15.30 4.27 -25.32
CA LYS A 194 14.88 5.62 -24.93
C LYS A 194 15.58 6.73 -25.76
N SER A 195 15.68 6.57 -27.08
CA SER A 195 16.11 7.65 -27.94
C SER A 195 14.95 8.59 -28.28
N ALA A 196 15.26 9.86 -28.62
CA ALA A 196 14.25 10.84 -28.98
C ALA A 196 13.43 10.43 -30.21
N GLU A 197 14.08 9.81 -31.19
CA GLU A 197 13.44 9.32 -32.42
C GLU A 197 12.39 8.24 -32.11
N VAL A 198 12.74 7.28 -31.25
CA VAL A 198 11.83 6.18 -30.89
C VAL A 198 10.68 6.69 -30.04
N VAL A 199 10.93 7.59 -29.11
CA VAL A 199 9.89 8.27 -28.31
C VAL A 199 8.93 9.01 -29.23
N ASN A 200 9.44 9.78 -30.19
CA ASN A 200 8.63 10.54 -31.15
C ASN A 200 7.80 9.64 -32.07
N GLN A 201 8.36 8.52 -32.53
CA GLN A 201 7.61 7.53 -33.33
C GLN A 201 6.45 6.94 -32.52
N ALA A 202 6.69 6.55 -31.26
CA ALA A 202 5.64 6.03 -30.39
C ALA A 202 4.58 7.10 -30.08
N LEU A 203 5.00 8.35 -29.82
CA LEU A 203 4.11 9.48 -29.56
C LEU A 203 3.22 9.79 -30.77
N LYS A 204 3.75 9.78 -32.00
CA LYS A 204 2.96 9.94 -33.24
C LYS A 204 1.82 8.92 -33.34
N LEU A 205 2.07 7.67 -32.94
CA LEU A 205 1.02 6.62 -32.94
C LEU A 205 -0.03 6.87 -31.86
N ILE A 206 0.40 7.34 -30.68
CA ILE A 206 -0.49 7.68 -29.57
C ILE A 206 -1.40 8.86 -29.96
N LEU A 207 -0.85 9.89 -30.58
CA LEU A 207 -1.59 11.09 -31.02
C LEU A 207 -2.69 10.79 -32.05
N LYS A 208 -2.55 9.71 -32.84
CA LYS A 208 -3.60 9.26 -33.75
C LYS A 208 -4.81 8.66 -33.02
N GLN A 209 -4.64 8.17 -31.80
CA GLN A 209 -5.65 7.43 -31.03
C GLN A 209 -6.22 8.24 -29.86
N HIS A 210 -5.46 9.23 -29.37
CA HIS A 210 -5.79 9.97 -28.15
C HIS A 210 -5.66 11.47 -28.38
N LYS A 211 -6.67 12.21 -27.92
CA LYS A 211 -6.61 13.68 -27.89
C LYS A 211 -5.69 14.11 -26.73
N ILE A 212 -4.56 14.73 -27.09
CA ILE A 212 -3.61 15.29 -26.12
C ILE A 212 -3.59 16.81 -26.31
N LEU A 213 -3.81 17.55 -25.22
CA LEU A 213 -3.85 19.01 -25.20
C LEU A 213 -2.50 19.61 -24.80
N SER A 214 -1.80 18.98 -23.89
CA SER A 214 -0.44 19.39 -23.51
C SER A 214 0.37 18.23 -22.96
N ILE A 215 1.68 18.36 -23.01
CA ILE A 215 2.64 17.40 -22.49
C ILE A 215 3.55 18.08 -21.49
N THR A 216 3.74 17.49 -20.31
CA THR A 216 4.76 17.88 -19.34
C THR A 216 5.82 16.79 -19.27
N ALA A 217 7.07 17.13 -19.56
CA ALA A 217 8.22 16.21 -19.58
C ALA A 217 9.26 16.59 -18.51
N ASP A 218 10.22 15.69 -18.24
CA ASP A 218 11.47 16.10 -17.63
C ASP A 218 12.47 16.53 -18.72
N ASN A 219 13.65 16.95 -18.27
CA ASN A 219 14.71 17.37 -19.18
C ASN A 219 15.58 16.17 -19.62
N GLY A 220 15.00 14.98 -19.73
CA GLY A 220 15.68 13.82 -20.29
C GLY A 220 16.02 14.03 -21.77
N THR A 221 17.17 13.50 -22.20
CA THR A 221 17.62 13.61 -23.60
C THR A 221 16.62 13.00 -24.58
N GLU A 222 15.84 12.03 -24.13
CA GLU A 222 14.75 11.39 -24.88
C GLU A 222 13.59 12.31 -25.20
N PHE A 223 13.44 13.40 -24.47
CA PHE A 223 12.35 14.38 -24.65
C PHE A 223 12.78 15.69 -25.30
N ASN A 224 14.07 15.83 -25.66
CA ASN A 224 14.61 17.07 -26.22
C ASN A 224 14.03 17.45 -27.59
N ARG A 225 13.34 16.53 -28.28
CA ARG A 225 12.83 16.72 -29.63
C ARG A 225 11.32 16.45 -29.73
N LEU A 226 10.58 16.66 -28.63
CA LEU A 226 9.12 16.50 -28.64
C LEU A 226 8.44 17.49 -29.60
N PHE A 227 9.04 18.65 -29.84
CA PHE A 227 8.55 19.66 -30.79
C PHE A 227 8.51 19.16 -32.26
N ASP A 228 9.24 18.11 -32.63
CA ASP A 228 9.15 17.50 -33.96
C ASP A 228 7.79 16.82 -34.22
N VAL A 229 7.02 16.55 -33.15
CA VAL A 229 5.77 15.75 -33.25
C VAL A 229 4.59 16.37 -32.52
N PHE A 230 4.82 17.40 -31.66
CA PHE A 230 3.80 18.06 -30.88
C PHE A 230 4.08 19.58 -30.84
N SER A 231 3.03 20.42 -30.72
CA SER A 231 3.18 21.86 -30.71
C SER A 231 4.01 22.34 -29.52
N GLU A 232 5.07 23.09 -29.77
CA GLU A 232 6.04 23.54 -28.75
C GLU A 232 5.37 24.37 -27.64
N GLU A 233 4.37 25.18 -27.98
CA GLU A 233 3.60 26.03 -27.04
C GLU A 233 2.80 25.21 -26.00
N HIS A 234 2.63 23.92 -26.23
CA HIS A 234 1.92 23.00 -25.35
C HIS A 234 2.85 21.95 -24.69
N ILE A 235 4.16 22.15 -24.78
CA ILE A 235 5.17 21.31 -24.14
C ILE A 235 5.80 22.07 -22.98
N TYR A 236 5.74 21.50 -21.78
CA TYR A 236 6.30 22.07 -20.55
C TYR A 236 7.36 21.15 -19.98
N TYR A 237 8.48 21.72 -19.56
CA TYR A 237 9.58 20.97 -18.94
C TYR A 237 9.70 21.29 -17.45
N ALA A 238 9.75 20.24 -16.63
CA ALA A 238 9.92 20.36 -15.18
C ALA A 238 11.29 20.97 -14.84
N HIS A 239 11.38 21.63 -13.67
CA HIS A 239 12.66 22.14 -13.21
C HIS A 239 13.63 20.99 -12.89
N PRO A 240 14.92 21.20 -13.05
CA PRO A 240 15.94 20.24 -12.67
C PRO A 240 15.78 19.88 -11.18
N TYR A 241 15.89 18.58 -10.89
CA TYR A 241 15.80 18.03 -9.52
C TYR A 241 14.48 18.27 -8.78
N ALA A 242 13.50 18.91 -9.38
CA ALA A 242 12.17 19.14 -8.84
C ALA A 242 11.25 17.92 -9.06
N SER A 243 11.61 16.75 -8.54
CA SER A 243 10.83 15.51 -8.70
C SER A 243 9.39 15.62 -8.17
N TRP A 244 9.14 16.53 -7.22
CA TRP A 244 7.80 16.81 -6.69
C TRP A 244 6.84 17.44 -7.71
N GLU A 245 7.35 18.14 -8.72
CA GLU A 245 6.53 18.71 -9.80
C GLU A 245 5.89 17.63 -10.68
N ARG A 246 6.45 16.41 -10.65
CA ARG A 246 6.01 15.22 -11.37
C ARG A 246 5.60 14.07 -10.43
N GLY A 247 5.09 14.38 -9.25
CA GLY A 247 4.69 13.40 -8.27
C GLY A 247 3.63 12.40 -8.77
N THR A 248 2.86 12.77 -9.81
CA THR A 248 1.93 11.86 -10.49
C THR A 248 2.68 10.70 -11.12
N ASN A 249 3.73 10.96 -11.90
CA ASN A 249 4.52 9.94 -12.59
C ASN A 249 5.23 9.01 -11.60
N GLU A 250 5.83 9.54 -10.53
CA GLU A 250 6.49 8.70 -9.53
C GLU A 250 5.52 7.67 -8.93
N ASN A 251 4.33 8.10 -8.53
CA ASN A 251 3.31 7.22 -7.98
C ASN A 251 2.86 6.15 -8.99
N HIS A 252 2.71 6.52 -10.27
CA HIS A 252 2.29 5.58 -11.32
C HIS A 252 3.41 4.61 -11.69
N ASN A 253 4.64 5.07 -11.76
CA ASN A 253 5.81 4.19 -11.96
C ASN A 253 5.94 3.16 -10.85
N ARG A 254 5.56 3.50 -9.60
CA ARG A 254 5.48 2.53 -8.49
C ARG A 254 4.40 1.47 -8.71
N LEU A 255 3.27 1.80 -9.35
CA LEU A 255 2.25 0.81 -9.73
C LEU A 255 2.76 -0.13 -10.80
N ILE A 256 3.41 0.38 -11.85
CA ILE A 256 4.07 -0.43 -12.88
C ILE A 256 5.07 -1.40 -12.24
N ARG A 257 5.85 -0.93 -11.27
CA ARG A 257 6.85 -1.73 -10.56
C ARG A 257 6.29 -2.85 -9.69
N ARG A 258 5.00 -2.88 -9.40
CA ARG A 258 4.35 -4.03 -8.75
C ARG A 258 4.33 -5.27 -9.64
N TRP A 259 4.27 -5.08 -10.96
CA TRP A 259 4.28 -6.14 -11.97
C TRP A 259 5.66 -6.33 -12.58
N LEU A 260 6.42 -5.25 -12.70
CA LEU A 260 7.72 -5.20 -13.35
C LEU A 260 8.78 -4.71 -12.38
N PRO A 261 9.31 -5.57 -11.53
CA PRO A 261 10.41 -5.20 -10.64
C PRO A 261 11.63 -4.76 -11.46
N LYS A 262 12.50 -3.96 -10.86
CA LYS A 262 13.77 -3.56 -11.49
C LYS A 262 14.58 -4.82 -11.81
N GLY A 263 15.12 -4.89 -13.03
CA GLY A 263 15.88 -6.06 -13.51
C GLY A 263 15.09 -7.01 -14.40
N THR A 264 13.81 -6.72 -14.70
CA THR A 264 13.02 -7.50 -15.67
C THR A 264 13.70 -7.49 -17.04
N LYS A 265 14.15 -8.65 -17.52
CA LYS A 265 14.99 -8.76 -18.74
C LYS A 265 14.19 -8.79 -20.03
N LYS A 266 12.99 -9.35 -20.02
CA LYS A 266 12.14 -9.50 -21.22
C LYS A 266 10.72 -9.09 -20.88
N MET A 267 10.01 -8.55 -21.87
CA MET A 267 8.61 -8.17 -21.79
C MET A 267 7.97 -8.22 -23.15
N THR A 268 6.72 -8.63 -23.18
CA THR A 268 5.91 -8.70 -24.41
C THR A 268 4.91 -7.53 -24.46
N PRO A 269 4.47 -7.12 -25.66
CA PRO A 269 3.41 -6.15 -25.79
C PRO A 269 2.09 -6.55 -25.08
N LYS A 270 1.81 -7.86 -24.99
CA LYS A 270 0.63 -8.38 -24.27
C LYS A 270 0.70 -8.12 -22.77
N GLU A 271 1.88 -8.31 -22.16
CA GLU A 271 2.10 -8.01 -20.75
C GLU A 271 1.98 -6.50 -20.46
N VAL A 272 2.48 -5.66 -21.37
CA VAL A 272 2.32 -4.19 -21.26
C VAL A 272 0.84 -3.81 -21.32
N ALA A 273 0.08 -4.34 -22.27
CA ALA A 273 -1.35 -4.09 -22.39
C ALA A 273 -2.13 -4.57 -21.15
N PHE A 274 -1.74 -5.71 -20.56
CA PHE A 274 -2.30 -6.17 -19.30
C PHE A 274 -2.05 -5.18 -18.17
N ILE A 275 -0.82 -4.68 -18.04
CA ILE A 275 -0.45 -3.72 -16.99
C ILE A 275 -1.19 -2.39 -17.19
N GLU A 276 -1.26 -1.88 -18.41
CA GLU A 276 -2.03 -0.68 -18.76
C GLU A 276 -3.51 -0.84 -18.36
N LYS A 277 -4.13 -1.97 -18.75
CA LYS A 277 -5.50 -2.30 -18.36
C LYS A 277 -5.68 -2.38 -16.85
N TRP A 278 -4.74 -3.05 -16.15
CA TRP A 278 -4.79 -3.21 -14.71
C TRP A 278 -4.69 -1.85 -14.00
N ILE A 279 -3.74 -0.99 -14.37
CA ILE A 279 -3.53 0.34 -13.77
C ILE A 279 -4.76 1.23 -13.99
N ASN A 280 -5.35 1.19 -15.17
CA ASN A 280 -6.53 1.98 -15.52
C ASN A 280 -7.81 1.48 -14.82
N ASN A 281 -7.83 0.24 -14.34
CA ASN A 281 -8.90 -0.30 -13.50
C ASN A 281 -8.54 -0.31 -11.99
N TYR A 282 -7.35 0.17 -11.60
CA TYR A 282 -6.93 0.21 -10.21
C TYR A 282 -7.52 1.44 -9.51
N PRO A 283 -8.30 1.27 -8.40
CA PRO A 283 -8.89 2.37 -7.68
C PRO A 283 -7.84 3.32 -7.12
N LYS A 284 -8.13 4.60 -7.08
CA LYS A 284 -7.19 5.63 -6.58
C LYS A 284 -7.88 6.52 -5.56
N LYS A 285 -7.22 6.75 -4.43
CA LYS A 285 -7.72 7.62 -3.37
C LYS A 285 -8.02 9.04 -3.87
N CYS A 286 -7.19 9.59 -4.76
CA CYS A 286 -7.39 10.92 -5.33
C CYS A 286 -8.57 11.02 -6.32
N LEU A 287 -9.23 9.91 -6.63
CA LEU A 287 -10.44 9.80 -7.44
C LEU A 287 -11.60 9.21 -6.60
N ASP A 288 -11.60 9.43 -5.30
CA ASP A 288 -12.59 8.88 -4.37
C ASP A 288 -12.78 7.37 -4.53
N TYR A 289 -11.64 6.66 -4.68
CA TYR A 289 -11.57 5.20 -4.88
C TYR A 289 -12.22 4.69 -6.17
N LYS A 290 -12.55 5.57 -7.10
CA LYS A 290 -12.86 5.20 -8.50
C LYS A 290 -11.59 4.84 -9.26
N SER A 291 -11.75 4.09 -10.34
CA SER A 291 -10.65 3.79 -11.24
C SER A 291 -10.46 4.94 -12.27
N PRO A 292 -9.23 5.12 -12.81
CA PRO A 292 -8.98 6.06 -13.89
C PRO A 292 -9.89 5.85 -15.10
N ARG A 293 -10.24 4.62 -15.39
CA ARG A 293 -11.14 4.27 -16.50
C ARG A 293 -12.55 4.80 -16.25
N GLU A 294 -13.10 4.59 -15.04
CA GLU A 294 -14.43 5.09 -14.69
C GLU A 294 -14.46 6.61 -14.75
N ASP A 295 -13.45 7.29 -14.18
CA ASP A 295 -13.36 8.75 -14.18
C ASP A 295 -13.24 9.34 -15.60
N PHE A 296 -12.38 8.74 -16.43
CA PHE A 296 -12.20 9.15 -17.83
C PHE A 296 -13.46 8.97 -18.69
N TRP A 297 -14.20 7.87 -18.52
CA TRP A 297 -15.45 7.63 -19.23
C TRP A 297 -16.56 8.55 -18.77
N MET A 298 -16.72 8.80 -17.48
CA MET A 298 -17.72 9.71 -16.96
C MET A 298 -17.52 11.14 -17.45
N ALA A 299 -16.28 11.61 -17.52
CA ALA A 299 -15.95 12.94 -18.06
C ALA A 299 -16.33 13.05 -19.56
N ASN A 300 -16.10 11.99 -20.34
CA ASN A 300 -16.44 11.97 -21.78
C ASN A 300 -17.95 11.84 -22.03
N LEU A 301 -18.71 11.20 -21.14
CA LEU A 301 -20.18 11.14 -21.23
C LEU A 301 -20.78 12.51 -20.95
N ASN A 302 -20.31 13.22 -19.95
CA ASN A 302 -20.81 14.56 -19.62
C ASN A 302 -20.56 15.59 -20.74
N LEU A 303 -19.49 15.43 -21.52
CA LEU A 303 -19.21 16.27 -22.69
C LEU A 303 -20.14 15.98 -23.90
N LYS A 304 -20.82 14.82 -23.93
CA LYS A 304 -21.80 14.49 -24.99
C LYS A 304 -23.21 14.98 -24.70
N PHE A 305 -23.49 15.38 -23.46
CA PHE A 305 -24.78 15.85 -23.00
C PHE A 305 -24.79 17.34 -22.61
N SER A 306 -23.65 18.04 -22.72
CA SER A 306 -23.49 19.49 -22.60
C SER A 306 -23.30 20.13 -23.97
#